data_ca63e6575bae686a5dadfa15f1a3d74c
#
_entry.id   ca63e6575bae686a5dadfa15f1a3d74c
#
_cell.length_a   1.000
_cell.length_b   1.000
_cell.length_c   1.000
_cell.angle_alpha   90.00
_cell.angle_beta   90.00
_cell.angle_gamma   90.00
#
_symmetry.space_group_name_H-M   'P 1'
#
loop_
_entity.id
_entity.type
_entity.pdbx_description
1 polymer ?
#
loop_
_entity_poly.entity_id
_entity_poly.type
_entity_poly.pdbx_seq_one_letter_code
_entity_poly.pdbx_strand_id
1 'polypeptide(L)'
;MVDTDFAWRLTQGLVRIDSSDPGAYEGEIERYIKALVEERLAQLSHPVLDAVQVEELEVLPGRRNLMVTVPGLSDEPRLVYICHMDTVTLGDGWDADTPPLGATVRDDKLYGRGACDMKGGLAASIVAAEAFVALYPDHPGRIEISATADEETGGFGGVAFLAEQGAF
;
A
#
# COMPACT_ATOMS: atom_id res chain seq x y z
N MET A 1 -12.79 3.84 15.47
CA MET A 1 -11.62 4.68 15.86
C MET A 1 -10.45 4.23 15.01
N VAL A 2 -9.64 5.15 14.49
CA VAL A 2 -8.45 4.78 13.69
C VAL A 2 -7.43 4.08 14.60
N ASP A 3 -6.95 2.91 14.19
CA ASP A 3 -5.90 2.16 14.91
C ASP A 3 -4.52 2.72 14.53
N THR A 4 -4.08 3.73 15.29
CA THR A 4 -2.78 4.39 15.07
C THR A 4 -1.60 3.45 15.35
N ASP A 5 -1.73 2.52 16.30
CA ASP A 5 -0.69 1.54 16.60
C ASP A 5 -0.53 0.55 15.44
N PHE A 6 -1.62 0.19 14.79
CA PHE A 6 -1.56 -0.63 13.59
C PHE A 6 -0.90 0.13 12.43
N ALA A 7 -1.21 1.42 12.24
CA ALA A 7 -0.56 2.24 11.22
C ALA A 7 0.97 2.27 11.39
N TRP A 8 1.45 2.43 12.63
CA TRP A 8 2.88 2.37 12.94
C TRP A 8 3.49 1.00 12.61
N ARG A 9 2.87 -0.08 13.09
CA ARG A 9 3.34 -1.45 12.84
C ARG A 9 3.35 -1.79 11.35
N LEU A 10 2.32 -1.38 10.62
CA LEU A 10 2.24 -1.60 9.18
C LEU A 10 3.34 -0.85 8.45
N THR A 11 3.53 0.45 8.75
CA THR A 11 4.62 1.24 8.16
C THR A 11 5.98 0.61 8.45
N GLN A 12 6.22 0.18 9.69
CA GLN A 12 7.47 -0.53 10.04
C GLN A 12 7.63 -1.83 9.25
N GLY A 13 6.57 -2.60 9.09
CA GLY A 13 6.57 -3.84 8.30
C GLY A 13 6.96 -3.57 6.84
N LEU A 14 6.34 -2.58 6.22
CA LEU A 14 6.62 -2.18 4.84
C LEU A 14 8.06 -1.66 4.66
N VAL A 15 8.57 -0.86 5.60
CA VAL A 15 9.93 -0.29 5.53
C VAL A 15 11.01 -1.37 5.66
N ARG A 16 10.75 -2.45 6.42
CA ARG A 16 11.71 -3.56 6.57
C ARG A 16 11.88 -4.41 5.31
N ILE A 17 10.96 -4.33 4.38
CA ILE A 17 11.04 -5.03 3.10
C ILE A 17 11.80 -4.15 2.12
N ASP A 18 12.88 -4.69 1.53
CA ASP A 18 13.58 -4.04 0.43
C ASP A 18 12.71 -4.13 -0.83
N SER A 19 12.34 -2.97 -1.36
CA SER A 19 11.62 -2.83 -2.63
C SER A 19 12.29 -1.81 -3.53
N SER A 20 13.63 -1.71 -3.43
CA SER A 20 14.41 -0.76 -4.20
C SER A 20 14.38 -1.06 -5.71
N ASP A 21 14.27 -0.01 -6.50
CA ASP A 21 14.34 -0.03 -7.97
C ASP A 21 15.46 0.94 -8.44
N PRO A 22 16.50 0.45 -9.09
CA PRO A 22 16.82 -0.96 -9.33
C PRO A 22 17.28 -1.68 -8.05
N GLY A 23 16.88 -2.94 -7.90
CA GLY A 23 17.27 -3.74 -6.73
C GLY A 23 16.40 -4.97 -6.51
N ALA A 24 15.75 -5.01 -5.34
CA ALA A 24 14.90 -6.13 -4.93
C ALA A 24 13.51 -6.11 -5.61
N TYR A 25 13.08 -4.95 -6.07
CA TYR A 25 11.78 -4.70 -6.69
C TYR A 25 10.58 -5.01 -5.76
N GLU A 26 9.36 -4.93 -6.27
CA GLU A 26 8.13 -4.91 -5.47
C GLU A 26 7.59 -6.30 -5.07
N GLY A 27 8.12 -7.39 -5.61
CA GLY A 27 7.50 -8.71 -5.46
C GLY A 27 7.32 -9.20 -4.02
N GLU A 28 8.19 -8.80 -3.07
CA GLU A 28 8.03 -9.19 -1.66
C GLU A 28 7.02 -8.28 -0.94
N ILE A 29 7.11 -6.97 -1.15
CA ILE A 29 6.20 -6.02 -0.50
C ILE A 29 4.77 -6.17 -1.03
N GLU A 30 4.58 -6.47 -2.31
CA GLU A 30 3.27 -6.77 -2.92
C GLU A 30 2.61 -7.96 -2.22
N ARG A 31 3.31 -9.10 -2.10
CA ARG A 31 2.79 -10.28 -1.38
C ARG A 31 2.48 -9.99 0.08
N TYR A 32 3.31 -9.19 0.75
CA TYR A 32 3.07 -8.79 2.14
C TYR A 32 1.78 -7.98 2.27
N ILE A 33 1.55 -6.99 1.40
CA ILE A 33 0.34 -6.15 1.42
C ILE A 33 -0.89 -7.01 1.12
N LYS A 34 -0.83 -7.86 0.10
CA LYS A 34 -1.93 -8.75 -0.27
C LYS A 34 -2.33 -9.65 0.89
N ALA A 35 -1.37 -10.36 1.48
CA ALA A 35 -1.63 -11.26 2.62
C ALA A 35 -2.22 -10.51 3.82
N LEU A 36 -1.73 -9.30 4.10
CA LEU A 36 -2.25 -8.45 5.16
C LEU A 36 -3.70 -8.05 4.90
N VAL A 37 -4.01 -7.57 3.70
CA VAL A 37 -5.37 -7.16 3.33
C VAL A 37 -6.32 -8.34 3.43
N GLU A 38 -5.96 -9.50 2.88
CA GLU A 38 -6.76 -10.71 2.95
C GLU A 38 -7.00 -11.18 4.40
N GLU A 39 -5.98 -11.12 5.27
CA GLU A 39 -6.10 -11.43 6.70
C GLU A 39 -7.05 -10.46 7.40
N ARG A 40 -6.92 -9.16 7.14
CA ARG A 40 -7.77 -8.14 7.76
C ARG A 40 -9.22 -8.26 7.31
N LEU A 41 -9.46 -8.51 6.03
CA LEU A 41 -10.79 -8.75 5.49
C LEU A 41 -11.46 -9.98 6.13
N ALA A 42 -10.72 -11.06 6.36
CA ALA A 42 -11.24 -12.25 7.02
C ALA A 42 -11.67 -12.03 8.48
N GLN A 43 -11.15 -10.99 9.14
CA GLN A 43 -11.51 -10.62 10.53
C GLN A 43 -12.73 -9.71 10.62
N LEU A 44 -13.14 -9.08 9.54
CA LEU A 44 -14.26 -8.16 9.48
C LEU A 44 -15.54 -8.92 9.05
N SER A 45 -16.58 -8.90 9.88
CA SER A 45 -17.84 -9.61 9.62
C SER A 45 -18.90 -8.63 9.07
N HIS A 46 -18.76 -8.22 7.81
CA HIS A 46 -19.77 -7.39 7.16
C HIS A 46 -19.95 -7.79 5.69
N PRO A 47 -21.18 -7.86 5.15
CA PRO A 47 -21.44 -8.29 3.76
C PRO A 47 -20.71 -7.46 2.68
N VAL A 48 -20.44 -6.18 2.94
CA VAL A 48 -19.63 -5.34 2.03
C VAL A 48 -18.21 -5.88 1.85
N LEU A 49 -17.66 -6.54 2.87
CA LEU A 49 -16.31 -7.05 2.86
C LEU A 49 -16.18 -8.38 2.10
N ASP A 50 -17.27 -9.12 1.98
CA ASP A 50 -17.35 -10.31 1.12
C ASP A 50 -17.24 -9.91 -0.38
N ALA A 51 -17.47 -8.64 -0.70
CA ALA A 51 -17.42 -8.10 -2.05
C ALA A 51 -16.12 -7.33 -2.36
N VAL A 52 -15.17 -7.23 -1.41
CA VAL A 52 -13.87 -6.62 -1.66
C VAL A 52 -13.11 -7.44 -2.69
N GLN A 53 -12.57 -6.75 -3.68
CA GLN A 53 -11.78 -7.36 -4.75
C GLN A 53 -10.31 -7.03 -4.53
N VAL A 54 -9.46 -8.04 -4.69
CA VAL A 54 -8.00 -7.90 -4.65
C VAL A 54 -7.46 -8.47 -5.96
N GLU A 55 -6.92 -7.61 -6.79
CA GLU A 55 -6.44 -7.95 -8.12
C GLU A 55 -4.94 -7.68 -8.23
N GLU A 56 -4.22 -8.60 -8.86
CA GLU A 56 -2.80 -8.46 -9.19
C GLU A 56 -2.67 -8.29 -10.71
N LEU A 57 -2.02 -7.20 -11.12
CA LEU A 57 -1.78 -6.88 -12.53
C LEU A 57 -0.28 -6.92 -12.81
N GLU A 58 0.21 -8.03 -13.37
CA GLU A 58 1.63 -8.18 -13.73
C GLU A 58 1.97 -7.33 -14.95
N VAL A 59 2.98 -6.48 -14.80
CA VAL A 59 3.45 -5.55 -15.85
C VAL A 59 4.83 -5.92 -16.38
N LEU A 60 5.65 -6.50 -15.53
CA LEU A 60 6.96 -7.06 -15.85
C LEU A 60 7.10 -8.38 -15.10
N PRO A 61 7.96 -9.31 -15.53
CA PRO A 61 8.14 -10.58 -14.84
C PRO A 61 8.42 -10.41 -13.34
N GLY A 62 7.49 -10.86 -12.51
CA GLY A 62 7.58 -10.77 -11.04
C GLY A 62 7.27 -9.39 -10.45
N ARG A 63 6.94 -8.38 -11.26
CA ARG A 63 6.52 -7.04 -10.81
C ARG A 63 5.04 -6.84 -11.08
N ARG A 64 4.28 -6.57 -10.04
CA ARG A 64 2.81 -6.44 -10.11
C ARG A 64 2.35 -5.17 -9.43
N ASN A 65 1.30 -4.59 -10.00
CA ASN A 65 0.45 -3.64 -9.29
C ASN A 65 -0.61 -4.44 -8.51
N LEU A 66 -0.90 -4.03 -7.29
CA LEU A 66 -1.95 -4.60 -6.46
C LEU A 66 -3.11 -3.59 -6.37
N MET A 67 -4.30 -4.01 -6.79
CA MET A 67 -5.51 -3.21 -6.74
C MET A 67 -6.44 -3.78 -5.66
N VAL A 68 -6.84 -2.96 -4.70
CA VAL A 68 -7.84 -3.32 -3.69
C VAL A 68 -9.04 -2.42 -3.88
N THR A 69 -10.19 -3.01 -4.20
CA THR A 69 -11.46 -2.29 -4.37
C THR A 69 -12.42 -2.65 -3.26
N VAL A 70 -12.81 -1.67 -2.48
CA VAL A 70 -13.87 -1.78 -1.45
C VAL A 70 -15.14 -1.15 -2.01
N PRO A 71 -16.14 -1.95 -2.41
CA PRO A 71 -17.39 -1.42 -2.93
C PRO A 71 -18.24 -0.80 -1.83
N GLY A 72 -19.08 0.17 -2.20
CA GLY A 72 -20.17 0.66 -1.38
C GLY A 72 -21.52 0.34 -2.00
N LEU A 73 -22.55 1.13 -1.70
CA LEU A 73 -23.91 0.94 -2.22
C LEU A 73 -24.08 1.37 -3.69
N SER A 74 -23.11 2.04 -4.27
CA SER A 74 -23.09 2.51 -5.68
C SER A 74 -21.66 2.56 -6.18
N ASP A 75 -21.47 2.70 -7.51
CA ASP A 75 -20.14 2.84 -8.10
C ASP A 75 -19.55 4.24 -7.92
N GLU A 76 -20.39 5.24 -7.72
CA GLU A 76 -19.96 6.63 -7.57
C GLU A 76 -20.48 7.24 -6.23
N PRO A 77 -19.73 8.17 -5.61
CA PRO A 77 -18.42 8.68 -6.02
C PRO A 77 -17.31 7.65 -5.87
N ARG A 78 -16.22 7.83 -6.61
CA ARG A 78 -15.03 6.99 -6.60
C ARG A 78 -13.87 7.70 -5.92
N LEU A 79 -13.28 7.10 -4.88
CA LEU A 79 -12.07 7.59 -4.21
C LEU A 79 -10.92 6.62 -4.50
N VAL A 80 -9.89 7.11 -5.15
CA VAL A 80 -8.71 6.30 -5.50
C VAL A 80 -7.49 6.82 -4.76
N TYR A 81 -6.85 5.95 -3.99
CA TYR A 81 -5.51 6.16 -3.44
C TYR A 81 -4.49 5.53 -4.38
N ILE A 82 -3.60 6.31 -4.93
CA ILE A 82 -2.48 5.83 -5.75
C ILE A 82 -1.22 5.92 -4.91
N CYS A 83 -0.63 4.77 -4.60
CA CYS A 83 0.51 4.65 -3.70
C CYS A 83 1.54 3.70 -4.32
N HIS A 84 2.79 4.14 -4.49
CA HIS A 84 3.82 3.23 -5.00
C HIS A 84 4.43 2.38 -3.90
N MET A 85 4.90 1.19 -4.29
CA MET A 85 5.52 0.21 -3.40
C MET A 85 7.04 0.25 -3.46
N ASP A 86 7.59 0.65 -4.60
CA ASP A 86 9.02 0.74 -4.81
C ASP A 86 9.65 1.91 -4.04
N THR A 87 10.95 1.89 -3.96
CA THR A 87 11.77 2.97 -3.41
C THR A 87 13.00 3.16 -4.29
N VAL A 88 13.60 4.33 -4.29
CA VAL A 88 14.96 4.47 -4.80
C VAL A 88 15.91 3.52 -4.06
N THR A 89 17.09 3.30 -4.59
CA THR A 89 18.12 2.46 -3.97
C THR A 89 18.37 2.83 -2.50
N LEU A 90 18.83 1.86 -1.71
CA LEU A 90 19.04 2.08 -0.27
C LEU A 90 20.03 3.24 0.01
N GLY A 91 21.06 3.38 -0.84
CA GLY A 91 22.05 4.44 -0.72
C GLY A 91 23.01 4.27 0.45
N ASP A 92 23.91 5.24 0.59
CA ASP A 92 24.94 5.30 1.63
C ASP A 92 24.63 6.37 2.67
N GLY A 93 25.44 6.44 3.73
CA GLY A 93 25.39 7.53 4.73
C GLY A 93 24.33 7.37 5.80
N TRP A 94 23.75 6.19 5.95
CA TRP A 94 22.83 5.90 7.06
C TRP A 94 23.59 5.77 8.38
N ASP A 95 23.02 6.33 9.45
CA ASP A 95 23.52 6.11 10.80
C ASP A 95 23.36 4.64 11.20
N ALA A 96 24.29 4.12 12.00
CA ALA A 96 24.27 2.73 12.43
C ALA A 96 23.02 2.36 13.24
N ASP A 97 22.44 3.32 13.95
CA ASP A 97 21.24 3.15 14.76
C ASP A 97 19.92 3.40 13.98
N THR A 98 20.02 3.89 12.75
CA THR A 98 18.88 4.08 11.83
C THR A 98 19.19 3.52 10.44
N PRO A 99 19.48 2.21 10.31
CA PRO A 99 19.77 1.62 9.00
C PRO A 99 18.57 1.68 8.06
N PRO A 100 18.78 1.64 6.73
CA PRO A 100 17.72 1.90 5.74
C PRO A 100 16.50 0.98 5.86
N LEU A 101 16.68 -0.26 6.25
CA LEU A 101 15.59 -1.23 6.45
C LEU A 101 15.28 -1.49 7.95
N GLY A 102 15.82 -0.68 8.84
CA GLY A 102 15.65 -0.85 10.29
C GLY A 102 14.25 -0.53 10.80
N ALA A 103 13.53 0.36 10.11
CA ALA A 103 12.26 0.91 10.57
C ALA A 103 12.33 1.38 12.03
N THR A 104 13.41 2.08 12.36
CA THR A 104 13.70 2.53 13.71
C THR A 104 12.75 3.65 14.11
N VAL A 105 12.12 3.52 15.28
CA VAL A 105 11.29 4.58 15.86
C VAL A 105 12.09 5.28 16.96
N ARG A 106 12.24 6.60 16.84
CA ARG A 106 12.94 7.45 17.80
C ARG A 106 12.31 8.85 17.80
N ASP A 107 12.02 9.41 18.95
CA ASP A 107 11.44 10.75 19.11
C ASP A 107 10.17 10.96 18.24
N ASP A 108 9.25 10.01 18.27
CA ASP A 108 8.00 9.98 17.50
C ASP A 108 8.19 10.07 15.98
N LYS A 109 9.36 9.65 15.49
CA LYS A 109 9.69 9.57 14.06
C LYS A 109 10.11 8.17 13.68
N LEU A 110 9.69 7.74 12.51
CA LEU A 110 10.11 6.48 11.90
C LEU A 110 11.18 6.74 10.85
N TYR A 111 12.32 6.09 11.02
CA TYR A 111 13.47 6.20 10.14
C TYR A 111 13.60 4.93 9.28
N GLY A 112 13.80 5.11 7.97
CA GLY A 112 14.06 4.04 7.04
C GLY A 112 13.79 4.45 5.59
N ARG A 113 14.35 3.71 4.62
CA ARG A 113 14.12 3.94 3.19
C ARG A 113 12.63 3.74 2.86
N GLY A 114 12.03 4.72 2.17
CA GLY A 114 10.62 4.69 1.83
C GLY A 114 9.66 5.05 2.97
N ALA A 115 10.13 5.38 4.19
CA ALA A 115 9.25 5.70 5.31
C ALA A 115 8.34 6.91 5.01
N CYS A 116 8.88 7.92 4.32
CA CYS A 116 8.14 9.11 3.88
C CYS A 116 7.60 8.96 2.46
N ASP A 117 8.40 8.43 1.56
CA ASP A 117 8.08 8.27 0.15
C ASP A 117 8.18 6.79 -0.27
N MET A 118 7.02 6.04 -0.37
CA MET A 118 5.78 6.52 0.24
C MET A 118 5.08 5.43 1.07
N LYS A 119 5.84 4.49 1.66
CA LYS A 119 5.29 3.36 2.47
C LYS A 119 4.43 3.83 3.65
N GLY A 120 4.77 5.00 4.24
CA GLY A 120 3.93 5.63 5.26
C GLY A 120 2.57 6.08 4.72
N GLY A 121 2.54 6.66 3.51
CA GLY A 121 1.32 7.04 2.82
C GLY A 121 0.46 5.83 2.45
N LEU A 122 1.09 4.76 1.96
CA LEU A 122 0.42 3.50 1.65
C LEU A 122 -0.19 2.86 2.91
N ALA A 123 0.56 2.80 4.01
CA ALA A 123 0.03 2.30 5.29
C ALA A 123 -1.16 3.14 5.78
N ALA A 124 -1.05 4.46 5.69
CA ALA A 124 -2.11 5.37 6.11
C ALA A 124 -3.39 5.19 5.27
N SER A 125 -3.28 4.99 3.95
CA SER A 125 -4.45 4.76 3.08
C SER A 125 -5.18 3.47 3.41
N ILE A 126 -4.45 2.37 3.68
CA ILE A 126 -5.03 1.08 4.09
C ILE A 126 -5.79 1.23 5.42
N VAL A 127 -5.15 1.82 6.44
CA VAL A 127 -5.76 2.00 7.76
C VAL A 127 -6.95 2.96 7.71
N ALA A 128 -6.88 4.01 6.89
CA ALA A 128 -7.98 4.96 6.71
C ALA A 128 -9.18 4.30 6.03
N ALA A 129 -8.96 3.52 4.96
CA ALA A 129 -10.02 2.79 4.29
C ALA A 129 -10.71 1.77 5.23
N GLU A 130 -9.92 0.98 5.98
CA GLU A 130 -10.45 0.04 6.98
C GLU A 130 -11.31 0.77 8.04
N ALA A 131 -10.78 1.85 8.61
CA ALA A 131 -11.50 2.62 9.64
C ALA A 131 -12.78 3.25 9.09
N PHE A 132 -12.75 3.74 7.85
CA PHE A 132 -13.92 4.33 7.20
C PHE A 132 -15.02 3.29 6.98
N VAL A 133 -14.69 2.15 6.41
CA VAL A 133 -15.66 1.07 6.13
C VAL A 133 -16.23 0.49 7.43
N ALA A 134 -15.42 0.36 8.48
CA ALA A 134 -15.89 -0.07 9.79
C ALA A 134 -16.90 0.90 10.44
N LEU A 135 -16.80 2.20 10.15
CA LEU A 135 -17.70 3.24 10.65
C LEU A 135 -18.92 3.47 9.74
N TYR A 136 -18.74 3.31 8.45
CA TYR A 136 -19.73 3.61 7.41
C TYR A 136 -19.83 2.45 6.41
N PRO A 137 -20.29 1.27 6.84
CA PRO A 137 -20.35 0.10 5.96
C PRO A 137 -21.30 0.30 4.76
N ASP A 138 -22.35 1.09 4.93
CA ASP A 138 -23.33 1.43 3.91
C ASP A 138 -22.99 2.74 3.16
N HIS A 139 -21.72 3.05 2.98
CA HIS A 139 -21.29 4.26 2.28
C HIS A 139 -21.67 4.23 0.79
N PRO A 140 -21.95 5.40 0.17
CA PRO A 140 -22.07 5.49 -1.28
C PRO A 140 -20.69 5.43 -1.93
N GLY A 141 -20.66 5.02 -3.21
CA GLY A 141 -19.42 4.99 -3.98
C GLY A 141 -18.52 3.82 -3.63
N ARG A 142 -17.27 3.92 -4.05
CA ARG A 142 -16.25 2.89 -3.78
C ARG A 142 -14.90 3.51 -3.43
N ILE A 143 -14.11 2.77 -2.66
CA ILE A 143 -12.74 3.13 -2.30
C ILE A 143 -11.81 2.15 -3.01
N GLU A 144 -10.78 2.68 -3.65
CA GLU A 144 -9.76 1.89 -4.32
C GLU A 144 -8.38 2.28 -3.79
N ILE A 145 -7.54 1.27 -3.56
CA ILE A 145 -6.13 1.46 -3.23
C ILE A 145 -5.34 0.75 -4.32
N SER A 146 -4.57 1.53 -5.07
CA SER A 146 -3.63 1.05 -6.07
C SER A 146 -2.23 1.10 -5.48
N ALA A 147 -1.69 -0.06 -5.08
CA ALA A 147 -0.30 -0.19 -4.72
C ALA A 147 0.49 -0.47 -5.99
N THR A 148 1.20 0.55 -6.49
CA THR A 148 1.82 0.54 -7.82
C THR A 148 3.32 0.21 -7.76
N ALA A 149 3.82 -0.32 -8.87
CA ALA A 149 5.23 -0.57 -9.11
C ALA A 149 5.86 0.57 -9.94
N ASP A 150 7.19 0.64 -9.98
CA ASP A 150 7.98 1.41 -10.98
C ASP A 150 7.80 2.93 -10.93
N GLU A 151 7.35 3.51 -9.82
CA GLU A 151 7.15 4.95 -9.72
C GLU A 151 8.48 5.72 -9.75
N GLU A 152 9.46 5.25 -8.97
CA GLU A 152 10.77 5.88 -8.77
C GLU A 152 11.67 5.85 -10.03
N THR A 153 11.30 5.04 -11.03
CA THR A 153 12.01 4.93 -12.30
C THR A 153 11.19 5.38 -13.52
N GLY A 154 10.06 6.04 -13.27
CA GLY A 154 9.26 6.71 -14.30
C GLY A 154 7.78 6.32 -14.37
N GLY A 155 7.33 5.33 -13.61
CA GLY A 155 5.92 4.98 -13.48
C GLY A 155 5.31 4.27 -14.68
N PHE A 156 6.11 3.82 -15.65
CA PHE A 156 5.59 3.17 -16.86
C PHE A 156 4.94 1.82 -16.57
N GLY A 157 5.48 1.05 -15.63
CA GLY A 157 4.91 -0.21 -15.17
C GLY A 157 3.81 -0.04 -14.11
N GLY A 158 3.70 1.13 -13.50
CA GLY A 158 2.73 1.46 -12.45
C GLY A 158 1.54 2.24 -12.97
N VAL A 159 1.47 3.52 -12.57
CA VAL A 159 0.35 4.42 -12.85
C VAL A 159 0.05 4.55 -14.34
N ALA A 160 1.06 4.69 -15.20
CA ALA A 160 0.86 4.84 -16.63
C ALA A 160 0.20 3.59 -17.23
N PHE A 161 0.70 2.40 -16.88
CA PHE A 161 0.11 1.13 -17.31
C PHE A 161 -1.37 1.02 -16.86
N LEU A 162 -1.65 1.29 -15.58
CA LEU A 162 -3.01 1.22 -15.04
C LEU A 162 -3.95 2.21 -15.74
N ALA A 163 -3.49 3.43 -16.02
CA ALA A 163 -4.26 4.43 -16.75
C ALA A 163 -4.58 3.97 -18.18
N GLU A 164 -3.63 3.35 -18.90
CA GLU A 164 -3.84 2.79 -20.22
C GLU A 164 -4.85 1.63 -20.22
N GLN A 165 -4.92 0.86 -19.13
CA GLN A 165 -5.92 -0.19 -18.93
C GLN A 165 -7.30 0.36 -18.51
N GLY A 166 -7.44 1.67 -18.32
CA GLY A 166 -8.68 2.30 -17.88
C GLY A 166 -9.01 2.05 -16.41
N ALA A 167 -8.00 1.85 -15.58
CA ALA A 167 -8.18 1.59 -14.15
C ALA A 167 -8.65 2.83 -13.37
N PHE A 168 -8.48 4.03 -13.93
CA PHE A 168 -8.82 5.31 -13.28
C PHE A 168 -9.89 6.10 -14.05
#